data_d837c73351c49b5ba15de4645bd0533f
#
_entry.id   d837c73351c49b5ba15de4645bd0533f
#
_cell.length_a   1.000
_cell.length_b   1.000
_cell.length_c   1.000
_cell.angle_alpha   90.00
_cell.angle_beta   90.00
_cell.angle_gamma   90.00
#
_symmetry.space_group_name_H-M   'P 1'
#
loop_
_entity.id
_entity.type
_entity.pdbx_description
1 polymer ?
#
loop_
_entity_poly.entity_id
_entity_poly.type
_entity_poly.pdbx_seq_one_letter_code
_entity_poly.pdbx_strand_id
1 'polypeptide(L)'
;MDYNFPFEKAEEFTFKVAEGAELNCLLFKSEKSKGLIFYIHGNDDNLRYWGDFAEFFTKLDYDVFMYDFRSFGKSTGKIKNERNLQRDNKVLYKRMVQLYGEEQIIVYGFSLGTGLAARLANRNRPKKLILEAPYDHFISLIKYHKAYLPASWITKYHFRINRYLTDIQVPTHIFHGTEDRKVPYFLGERLKGINPLVEFHTVLDATHSDMQSMEYYQRKMKELLD
;
A
#
# COMPACT_ATOMS: atom_id res chain seq x y z
N MET A 1 -22.30 4.80 -5.29
CA MET A 1 -21.92 6.10 -5.88
C MET A 1 -21.64 5.87 -7.35
N ASP A 2 -22.33 6.60 -8.21
CA ASP A 2 -22.18 6.45 -9.66
C ASP A 2 -21.38 7.67 -10.17
N TYR A 3 -20.10 7.45 -10.45
CA TYR A 3 -19.24 8.45 -11.05
C TYR A 3 -18.25 7.76 -12.00
N ASN A 4 -17.87 8.46 -13.07
CA ASN A 4 -16.81 7.97 -13.97
C ASN A 4 -15.45 8.45 -13.46
N PHE A 5 -14.45 7.59 -13.62
CA PHE A 5 -13.07 7.98 -13.35
C PHE A 5 -12.56 8.88 -14.48
N PRO A 6 -11.77 9.92 -14.15
CA PRO A 6 -11.21 10.82 -15.18
C PRO A 6 -9.97 10.24 -15.91
N PHE A 7 -9.70 8.96 -15.75
CA PHE A 7 -8.46 8.31 -16.21
C PHE A 7 -8.67 7.61 -17.55
N GLU A 8 -8.26 8.23 -18.65
CA GLU A 8 -8.41 7.68 -20.01
C GLU A 8 -7.67 6.35 -20.24
N LYS A 9 -6.57 6.12 -19.52
CA LYS A 9 -5.73 4.91 -19.68
C LYS A 9 -6.00 3.82 -18.62
N ALA A 10 -7.07 3.96 -17.85
CA ALA A 10 -7.43 3.00 -16.81
C ALA A 10 -8.54 2.06 -17.27
N GLU A 11 -8.31 0.78 -17.14
CA GLU A 11 -9.36 -0.24 -17.24
C GLU A 11 -10.06 -0.37 -15.89
N GLU A 12 -11.35 0.01 -15.82
CA GLU A 12 -12.17 -0.19 -14.63
C GLU A 12 -12.87 -1.54 -14.69
N PHE A 13 -12.81 -2.29 -13.60
CA PHE A 13 -13.53 -3.55 -13.46
C PHE A 13 -13.87 -3.85 -12.00
N THR A 14 -14.85 -4.74 -11.82
CA THR A 14 -15.29 -5.19 -10.49
C THR A 14 -14.84 -6.62 -10.25
N PHE A 15 -14.30 -6.88 -9.07
CA PHE A 15 -13.85 -8.20 -8.67
C PHE A 15 -14.69 -8.74 -7.50
N LYS A 16 -15.32 -9.91 -7.70
CA LYS A 16 -16.10 -10.57 -6.63
C LYS A 16 -15.18 -11.23 -5.62
N VAL A 17 -15.39 -10.92 -4.35
CA VAL A 17 -14.66 -11.49 -3.22
C VAL A 17 -15.61 -12.21 -2.26
N ALA A 18 -15.08 -12.75 -1.17
CA ALA A 18 -15.88 -13.47 -0.20
C ALA A 18 -17.06 -12.65 0.37
N GLU A 19 -18.11 -13.35 0.83
CA GLU A 19 -19.31 -12.76 1.44
C GLU A 19 -20.14 -11.90 0.47
N GLY A 20 -20.01 -12.14 -0.85
CA GLY A 20 -20.76 -11.43 -1.88
C GLY A 20 -20.35 -9.96 -2.08
N ALA A 21 -19.23 -9.54 -1.51
CA ALA A 21 -18.72 -8.21 -1.76
C ALA A 21 -18.05 -8.11 -3.14
N GLU A 22 -18.17 -6.96 -3.76
CA GLU A 22 -17.57 -6.62 -5.04
C GLU A 22 -16.62 -5.44 -4.82
N LEU A 23 -15.37 -5.62 -5.26
CA LEU A 23 -14.34 -4.58 -5.14
C LEU A 23 -14.15 -3.91 -6.49
N ASN A 24 -14.21 -2.59 -6.48
CA ASN A 24 -13.90 -1.77 -7.65
C ASN A 24 -12.39 -1.68 -7.81
N CYS A 25 -11.92 -1.93 -9.01
CA CYS A 25 -10.50 -2.02 -9.35
C CYS A 25 -10.19 -1.16 -10.57
N LEU A 26 -9.00 -0.58 -10.57
CA LEU A 26 -8.42 0.11 -11.72
C LEU A 26 -7.10 -0.54 -12.10
N LEU A 27 -6.90 -0.78 -13.40
CA LEU A 27 -5.64 -1.21 -13.98
C LEU A 27 -5.17 -0.19 -15.00
N PHE A 28 -4.12 0.53 -14.68
CA PHE A 28 -3.46 1.47 -15.55
C PHE A 28 -2.37 0.75 -16.35
N LYS A 29 -2.37 0.95 -17.66
CA LYS A 29 -1.40 0.33 -18.55
C LYS A 29 -0.30 1.31 -18.96
N SER A 30 0.95 0.86 -18.86
CA SER A 30 2.10 1.50 -19.50
C SER A 30 2.28 0.97 -20.92
N GLU A 31 2.86 1.77 -21.80
CA GLU A 31 3.15 1.36 -23.18
C GLU A 31 4.21 0.25 -23.29
N LYS A 32 5.16 0.24 -22.35
CA LYS A 32 6.30 -0.70 -22.31
C LYS A 32 6.46 -1.29 -20.92
N SER A 33 5.43 -1.99 -20.46
CA SER A 33 5.38 -2.49 -19.08
C SER A 33 6.54 -3.42 -18.73
N LYS A 34 7.30 -3.07 -17.70
CA LYS A 34 8.35 -3.88 -17.07
C LYS A 34 7.79 -4.79 -15.96
N GLY A 35 6.51 -4.65 -15.61
CA GLY A 35 5.86 -5.38 -14.53
C GLY A 35 4.70 -4.60 -13.93
N LEU A 36 4.28 -4.98 -12.74
CA LEU A 36 3.11 -4.43 -12.06
C LEU A 36 3.46 -3.82 -10.71
N ILE A 37 3.00 -2.60 -10.47
CA ILE A 37 2.86 -2.05 -9.12
C ILE A 37 1.48 -2.46 -8.58
N PHE A 38 1.46 -3.35 -7.59
CA PHE A 38 0.26 -3.70 -6.84
C PHE A 38 0.11 -2.69 -5.69
N TYR A 39 -0.64 -1.61 -5.96
CA TYR A 39 -0.74 -0.46 -5.07
C TYR A 39 -1.90 -0.62 -4.08
N ILE A 40 -1.60 -0.54 -2.79
CA ILE A 40 -2.56 -0.62 -1.69
C ILE A 40 -2.63 0.73 -1.00
N HIS A 41 -3.74 1.44 -1.20
CA HIS A 41 -3.92 2.82 -0.76
C HIS A 41 -4.10 2.99 0.76
N GLY A 42 -4.12 4.24 1.20
CA GLY A 42 -4.34 4.65 2.59
C GLY A 42 -5.80 4.56 3.04
N ASN A 43 -6.08 5.10 4.22
CA ASN A 43 -7.43 5.07 4.82
C ASN A 43 -8.36 6.18 4.33
N ASP A 44 -7.82 7.17 3.64
CA ASP A 44 -8.58 8.32 3.15
C ASP A 44 -9.05 8.08 1.72
N ASP A 45 -10.22 8.66 1.34
CA ASP A 45 -10.74 8.75 -0.02
C ASP A 45 -10.94 7.40 -0.76
N ASN A 46 -10.91 7.41 -2.07
CA ASN A 46 -11.18 6.31 -2.98
C ASN A 46 -10.30 6.39 -4.23
N LEU A 47 -10.46 5.47 -5.18
CA LEU A 47 -9.64 5.38 -6.39
C LEU A 47 -9.70 6.64 -7.28
N ARG A 48 -10.69 7.52 -7.13
CA ARG A 48 -10.71 8.78 -7.87
C ARG A 48 -9.55 9.71 -7.46
N TYR A 49 -9.21 9.70 -6.18
CA TYR A 49 -8.05 10.42 -5.65
C TYR A 49 -6.75 9.64 -5.88
N TRP A 50 -6.77 8.34 -5.52
CA TRP A 50 -5.57 7.51 -5.56
C TRP A 50 -5.09 7.21 -6.98
N GLY A 51 -5.99 7.23 -7.98
CA GLY A 51 -5.63 6.99 -9.38
C GLY A 51 -4.64 8.00 -9.95
N ASP A 52 -4.58 9.23 -9.44
CA ASP A 52 -3.61 10.24 -9.86
C ASP A 52 -2.16 9.79 -9.60
N PHE A 53 -1.94 8.99 -8.56
CA PHE A 53 -0.61 8.45 -8.24
C PHE A 53 -0.12 7.41 -9.25
N ALA A 54 -1.01 6.82 -10.05
CA ALA A 54 -0.64 5.82 -11.05
C ALA A 54 0.24 6.41 -12.15
N GLU A 55 0.04 7.68 -12.51
CA GLU A 55 0.80 8.34 -13.57
C GLU A 55 2.31 8.35 -13.30
N PHE A 56 2.70 8.51 -12.03
CA PHE A 56 4.10 8.48 -11.63
C PHE A 56 4.76 7.13 -12.03
N PHE A 57 4.11 6.03 -11.76
CA PHE A 57 4.65 4.68 -12.04
C PHE A 57 4.52 4.29 -13.51
N THR A 58 3.45 4.70 -14.20
CA THR A 58 3.29 4.41 -15.63
C THR A 58 4.32 5.14 -16.47
N LYS A 59 4.80 6.32 -16.06
CA LYS A 59 5.93 7.04 -16.66
C LYS A 59 7.28 6.32 -16.45
N LEU A 60 7.36 5.41 -15.48
CA LEU A 60 8.52 4.56 -15.21
C LEU A 60 8.38 3.14 -15.81
N ASP A 61 7.45 2.99 -16.76
CA ASP A 61 7.17 1.75 -17.47
C ASP A 61 6.62 0.61 -16.60
N TYR A 62 5.83 0.92 -15.57
CA TYR A 62 5.10 -0.07 -14.79
C TYR A 62 3.59 0.07 -14.97
N ASP A 63 2.90 -1.03 -15.18
CA ASP A 63 1.45 -1.07 -14.99
C ASP A 63 1.11 -0.85 -13.52
N VAL A 64 -0.06 -0.29 -13.23
CA VAL A 64 -0.49 -0.05 -11.85
C VAL A 64 -1.86 -0.63 -11.61
N PHE A 65 -1.97 -1.54 -10.66
CA PHE A 65 -3.23 -2.08 -10.18
C PHE A 65 -3.58 -1.47 -8.83
N MET A 66 -4.79 -0.93 -8.73
CA MET A 66 -5.36 -0.38 -7.50
C MET A 66 -6.77 -0.91 -7.27
N TYR A 67 -7.23 -0.95 -6.03
CA TYR A 67 -8.60 -1.34 -5.70
C TYR A 67 -9.10 -0.59 -4.47
N ASP A 68 -10.39 -0.25 -4.46
CA ASP A 68 -11.05 0.29 -3.28
C ASP A 68 -11.33 -0.82 -2.27
N PHE A 69 -11.01 -0.62 -1.00
CA PHE A 69 -11.42 -1.52 0.07
C PHE A 69 -12.94 -1.60 0.15
N ARG A 70 -13.47 -2.64 0.77
CA ARG A 70 -14.91 -2.68 1.13
C ARG A 70 -15.31 -1.39 1.81
N SER A 71 -16.50 -0.89 1.56
CA SER A 71 -17.03 0.39 2.07
C SER A 71 -16.32 1.65 1.56
N PHE A 72 -15.37 1.53 0.65
CA PHE A 72 -14.72 2.67 -0.02
C PHE A 72 -15.21 2.79 -1.46
N GLY A 73 -15.27 4.02 -1.97
CA GLY A 73 -15.61 4.32 -3.35
C GLY A 73 -16.82 3.56 -3.89
N LYS A 74 -16.63 2.82 -4.98
CA LYS A 74 -17.65 1.97 -5.59
C LYS A 74 -17.68 0.54 -5.04
N SER A 75 -16.75 0.16 -4.17
CA SER A 75 -16.70 -1.18 -3.57
C SER A 75 -17.86 -1.42 -2.61
N THR A 76 -18.42 -2.63 -2.67
CA THR A 76 -19.52 -3.04 -1.81
C THR A 76 -19.06 -3.82 -0.57
N GLY A 77 -20.00 -4.16 0.28
CA GLY A 77 -19.73 -4.91 1.50
C GLY A 77 -19.19 -4.04 2.64
N LYS A 78 -18.99 -4.66 3.81
CA LYS A 78 -18.50 -3.99 5.02
C LYS A 78 -17.20 -4.60 5.50
N ILE A 79 -16.30 -3.76 6.00
CA ILE A 79 -15.09 -4.19 6.70
C ILE A 79 -15.49 -4.59 8.13
N LYS A 80 -15.50 -5.90 8.42
CA LYS A 80 -15.81 -6.41 9.76
C LYS A 80 -14.57 -6.45 10.66
N ASN A 81 -13.40 -6.74 10.07
CA ASN A 81 -12.13 -6.89 10.78
C ASN A 81 -10.95 -6.92 9.78
N GLU A 82 -9.73 -6.94 10.30
CA GLU A 82 -8.51 -7.05 9.49
C GLU A 82 -8.49 -8.26 8.56
N ARG A 83 -9.07 -9.41 8.97
CA ARG A 83 -9.07 -10.64 8.16
C ARG A 83 -9.84 -10.47 6.85
N ASN A 84 -10.90 -9.65 6.83
CA ASN A 84 -11.60 -9.34 5.57
C ASN A 84 -10.65 -8.66 4.59
N LEU A 85 -10.00 -7.58 5.00
CA LEU A 85 -9.05 -6.84 4.16
C LEU A 85 -7.90 -7.73 3.68
N GLN A 86 -7.33 -8.55 4.58
CA GLN A 86 -6.25 -9.47 4.24
C GLN A 86 -6.67 -10.55 3.23
N ARG A 87 -7.90 -11.05 3.34
CA ARG A 87 -8.45 -12.05 2.41
C ARG A 87 -8.70 -11.45 1.04
N ASP A 88 -9.31 -10.28 0.99
CA ASP A 88 -9.58 -9.57 -0.26
C ASP A 88 -8.28 -9.23 -0.99
N ASN A 89 -7.32 -8.65 -0.29
CA ASN A 89 -5.99 -8.33 -0.79
C ASN A 89 -5.29 -9.59 -1.38
N LYS A 90 -5.34 -10.72 -0.68
CA LYS A 90 -4.78 -11.99 -1.16
C LYS A 90 -5.45 -12.50 -2.44
N VAL A 91 -6.76 -12.37 -2.56
CA VAL A 91 -7.51 -12.83 -3.75
C VAL A 91 -7.13 -11.99 -4.96
N LEU A 92 -7.11 -10.67 -4.83
CA LEU A 92 -6.70 -9.75 -5.89
C LEU A 92 -5.25 -9.96 -6.30
N TYR A 93 -4.35 -10.09 -5.32
CA TYR A 93 -2.94 -10.37 -5.58
C TYR A 93 -2.74 -11.67 -6.39
N LYS A 94 -3.42 -12.76 -6.00
CA LYS A 94 -3.36 -14.01 -6.76
C LYS A 94 -3.83 -13.84 -8.20
N ARG A 95 -4.82 -13.00 -8.44
CA ARG A 95 -5.26 -12.69 -9.81
C ARG A 95 -4.17 -11.95 -10.59
N MET A 96 -3.49 -11.00 -9.97
CA MET A 96 -2.38 -10.29 -10.60
C MET A 96 -1.18 -11.21 -10.85
N VAL A 97 -0.89 -12.13 -9.92
CA VAL A 97 0.15 -13.16 -10.14
C VAL A 97 -0.14 -14.02 -11.37
N GLN A 98 -1.39 -14.40 -11.60
CA GLN A 98 -1.78 -15.14 -12.79
C GLN A 98 -1.59 -14.36 -14.10
N LEU A 99 -1.66 -13.04 -14.06
CA LEU A 99 -1.56 -12.17 -15.25
C LEU A 99 -0.12 -11.74 -15.56
N TYR A 100 0.69 -11.52 -14.51
CA TYR A 100 2.03 -10.92 -14.66
C TYR A 100 3.19 -11.85 -14.27
N GLY A 101 2.96 -12.90 -13.47
CA GLY A 101 4.02 -13.61 -12.78
C GLY A 101 4.41 -12.89 -11.47
N GLU A 102 4.68 -13.64 -10.41
CA GLU A 102 4.95 -13.06 -9.09
C GLU A 102 6.25 -12.24 -9.04
N GLU A 103 7.25 -12.68 -9.81
CA GLU A 103 8.55 -12.03 -9.96
C GLU A 103 8.51 -10.69 -10.71
N GLN A 104 7.40 -10.37 -11.37
CA GLN A 104 7.16 -9.09 -12.05
C GLN A 104 6.37 -8.11 -11.17
N ILE A 105 5.90 -8.53 -9.99
CA ILE A 105 5.04 -7.71 -9.14
C ILE A 105 5.86 -7.03 -8.04
N ILE A 106 5.72 -5.71 -7.94
CA ILE A 106 6.15 -4.91 -6.81
C ILE A 106 4.92 -4.59 -5.97
N VAL A 107 4.93 -5.00 -4.71
CA VAL A 107 3.85 -4.65 -3.79
C VAL A 107 4.17 -3.30 -3.16
N TYR A 108 3.24 -2.37 -3.31
CA TYR A 108 3.36 -1.03 -2.76
C TYR A 108 2.23 -0.76 -1.77
N GLY A 109 2.56 -0.28 -0.58
CA GLY A 109 1.58 0.12 0.43
C GLY A 109 1.81 1.54 0.91
N PHE A 110 0.74 2.33 0.98
CA PHE A 110 0.75 3.67 1.53
C PHE A 110 -0.03 3.73 2.85
N SER A 111 0.55 4.31 3.90
CA SER A 111 -0.13 4.55 5.19
C SER A 111 -0.82 3.29 5.73
N LEU A 112 -2.14 3.25 5.86
CA LEU A 112 -2.90 2.05 6.25
C LEU A 112 -2.55 0.83 5.38
N GLY A 113 -2.40 1.05 4.08
CA GLY A 113 -2.06 0.00 3.10
C GLY A 113 -0.73 -0.70 3.39
N THR A 114 0.19 -0.06 4.11
CA THR A 114 1.50 -0.65 4.49
C THR A 114 1.34 -1.92 5.32
N GLY A 115 0.33 -1.97 6.19
CA GLY A 115 0.03 -3.17 7.00
C GLY A 115 -0.45 -4.35 6.16
N LEU A 116 -1.23 -4.07 5.11
CA LEU A 116 -1.70 -5.08 4.15
C LEU A 116 -0.56 -5.53 3.23
N ALA A 117 0.24 -4.58 2.73
CA ALA A 117 1.38 -4.82 1.86
C ALA A 117 2.45 -5.68 2.55
N ALA A 118 2.86 -5.30 3.76
CA ALA A 118 3.87 -6.03 4.53
C ALA A 118 3.44 -7.47 4.80
N ARG A 119 2.18 -7.70 5.21
CA ARG A 119 1.67 -9.05 5.42
C ARG A 119 1.59 -9.86 4.12
N LEU A 120 1.20 -9.21 3.02
CA LEU A 120 1.14 -9.86 1.72
C LEU A 120 2.53 -10.35 1.29
N ALA A 121 3.53 -9.46 1.34
CA ALA A 121 4.90 -9.80 0.97
C ALA A 121 5.56 -10.81 1.93
N ASN A 122 5.22 -10.79 3.22
CA ASN A 122 5.69 -11.81 4.18
C ASN A 122 5.18 -13.22 3.84
N ARG A 123 4.06 -13.36 3.14
CA ARG A 123 3.41 -14.63 2.79
C ARG A 123 3.63 -15.08 1.35
N ASN A 124 4.23 -14.23 0.54
CA ASN A 124 4.44 -14.43 -0.89
C ASN A 124 5.86 -13.97 -1.26
N ARG A 125 6.21 -14.01 -2.56
CA ARG A 125 7.56 -13.63 -3.04
C ARG A 125 7.47 -12.62 -4.20
N PRO A 126 6.85 -11.43 -3.97
CA PRO A 126 6.90 -10.39 -4.99
C PRO A 126 8.34 -9.96 -5.29
N LYS A 127 8.56 -9.30 -6.41
CA LYS A 127 9.87 -8.75 -6.81
C LYS A 127 10.45 -7.84 -5.73
N LYS A 128 9.63 -6.96 -5.15
CA LYS A 128 9.99 -6.02 -4.08
C LYS A 128 8.76 -5.66 -3.24
N LEU A 129 9.02 -5.17 -2.03
CA LEU A 129 8.04 -4.50 -1.19
C LEU A 129 8.45 -3.04 -1.00
N ILE A 130 7.51 -2.11 -1.22
CA ILE A 130 7.70 -0.69 -0.94
C ILE A 130 6.64 -0.24 0.05
N LEU A 131 7.06 0.38 1.13
CA LEU A 131 6.20 0.91 2.18
C LEU A 131 6.42 2.43 2.32
N GLU A 132 5.38 3.20 2.08
CA GLU A 132 5.39 4.66 2.23
C GLU A 132 4.61 5.07 3.47
N ALA A 133 5.22 5.83 4.37
CA ALA A 133 4.67 6.28 5.64
C ALA A 133 4.13 5.13 6.52
N PRO A 134 4.92 4.05 6.77
CA PRO A 134 4.48 2.94 7.60
C PRO A 134 4.53 3.27 9.09
N TYR A 135 3.79 2.50 9.88
CA TYR A 135 3.88 2.42 11.34
C TYR A 135 4.44 1.05 11.75
N ASP A 136 5.06 0.95 12.91
CA ASP A 136 5.56 -0.33 13.45
C ASP A 136 4.41 -1.31 13.76
N HIS A 137 3.37 -0.80 14.42
CA HIS A 137 2.19 -1.54 14.83
C HIS A 137 0.98 -0.60 14.88
N PHE A 138 -0.17 -1.01 14.36
CA PHE A 138 -1.36 -0.13 14.29
C PHE A 138 -1.82 0.40 15.65
N ILE A 139 -1.66 -0.40 16.71
CA ILE A 139 -1.96 0.03 18.07
C ILE A 139 -1.03 1.18 18.52
N SER A 140 0.24 1.19 18.09
CA SER A 140 1.16 2.29 18.40
C SER A 140 0.67 3.62 17.82
N LEU A 141 0.17 3.58 16.57
CA LEU A 141 -0.41 4.74 15.90
C LEU A 141 -1.68 5.23 16.63
N ILE A 142 -2.60 4.32 17.01
CA ILE A 142 -3.79 4.69 17.78
C ILE A 142 -3.41 5.30 19.12
N LYS A 143 -2.49 4.72 19.85
CA LYS A 143 -2.02 5.24 21.14
C LYS A 143 -1.40 6.62 21.02
N TYR A 144 -0.69 6.91 19.96
CA TYR A 144 -0.15 8.24 19.72
C TYR A 144 -1.25 9.29 19.58
N HIS A 145 -2.27 9.04 18.74
CA HIS A 145 -3.34 10.00 18.52
C HIS A 145 -4.41 10.02 19.59
N LYS A 146 -4.59 8.94 20.34
CA LYS A 146 -5.66 8.74 21.31
C LYS A 146 -5.14 8.04 22.56
N ALA A 147 -4.17 8.66 23.22
CA ALA A 147 -3.46 8.09 24.38
C ALA A 147 -4.39 7.66 25.55
N TYR A 148 -5.55 8.31 25.67
CA TYR A 148 -6.54 8.04 26.72
C TYR A 148 -7.45 6.81 26.43
N LEU A 149 -7.37 6.21 25.23
CA LEU A 149 -8.20 5.06 24.88
C LEU A 149 -7.44 3.75 25.07
N PRO A 150 -8.12 2.69 25.57
CA PRO A 150 -7.54 1.35 25.63
C PRO A 150 -7.47 0.72 24.22
N ALA A 151 -6.54 1.21 23.38
CA ALA A 151 -6.44 0.93 21.96
C ALA A 151 -6.47 -0.58 21.62
N SER A 152 -5.87 -1.43 22.46
CA SER A 152 -5.86 -2.89 22.26
C SER A 152 -7.25 -3.55 22.42
N TRP A 153 -8.18 -2.89 23.09
CA TRP A 153 -9.53 -3.41 23.36
C TRP A 153 -10.55 -2.91 22.33
N ILE A 154 -10.33 -1.72 21.78
CA ILE A 154 -11.29 -1.07 20.88
C ILE A 154 -11.00 -1.29 19.42
N THR A 155 -9.77 -1.66 19.04
CA THR A 155 -9.44 -1.90 17.61
C THR A 155 -9.56 -3.37 17.25
N LYS A 156 -10.20 -3.59 16.09
CA LYS A 156 -10.24 -4.91 15.41
C LYS A 156 -9.07 -5.09 14.45
N TYR A 157 -8.18 -4.11 14.38
CA TYR A 157 -7.05 -4.05 13.47
C TYR A 157 -5.76 -4.04 14.25
N HIS A 158 -4.84 -4.89 13.87
CA HIS A 158 -3.54 -5.00 14.53
C HIS A 158 -2.38 -4.60 13.61
N PHE A 159 -2.39 -4.99 12.35
CA PHE A 159 -1.35 -4.69 11.35
C PHE A 159 0.05 -4.60 11.98
N ARG A 160 0.62 -5.74 12.33
CA ARG A 160 1.92 -5.85 13.03
C ARG A 160 3.04 -5.83 12.00
N ILE A 161 3.36 -4.64 11.43
CA ILE A 161 4.35 -4.50 10.37
C ILE A 161 5.73 -4.95 10.87
N ASN A 162 6.11 -4.56 12.08
CA ASN A 162 7.35 -5.00 12.71
C ASN A 162 7.51 -6.54 12.66
N ARG A 163 6.47 -7.29 13.04
CA ARG A 163 6.50 -8.75 13.01
C ARG A 163 6.57 -9.32 11.59
N TYR A 164 5.88 -8.67 10.63
CA TYR A 164 5.91 -9.14 9.25
C TYR A 164 7.28 -8.93 8.60
N LEU A 165 7.96 -7.84 8.93
CA LEU A 165 9.27 -7.51 8.39
C LEU A 165 10.40 -8.33 9.03
N THR A 166 10.25 -8.84 10.25
CA THR A 166 11.27 -9.72 10.87
C THR A 166 11.59 -10.92 9.98
N ASP A 167 10.58 -11.51 9.37
CA ASP A 167 10.72 -12.73 8.55
C ASP A 167 10.58 -12.47 7.05
N ILE A 168 10.70 -11.20 6.61
CA ILE A 168 10.58 -10.86 5.20
C ILE A 168 11.72 -11.49 4.38
N GLN A 169 11.39 -11.96 3.18
CA GLN A 169 12.31 -12.66 2.29
C GLN A 169 12.48 -11.98 0.93
N VAL A 170 12.02 -10.73 0.81
CA VAL A 170 12.11 -9.94 -0.42
C VAL A 170 12.73 -8.58 -0.14
N PRO A 171 13.46 -7.97 -1.09
CA PRO A 171 13.97 -6.62 -0.94
C PRO A 171 12.83 -5.67 -0.56
N THR A 172 13.02 -4.93 0.52
CA THR A 172 12.00 -4.06 1.10
C THR A 172 12.54 -2.66 1.30
N HIS A 173 11.83 -1.67 0.79
CA HIS A 173 12.20 -0.27 0.90
C HIS A 173 11.11 0.49 1.64
N ILE A 174 11.51 1.22 2.67
CA ILE A 174 10.63 2.06 3.48
C ILE A 174 10.96 3.52 3.21
N PHE A 175 9.95 4.32 2.86
CA PHE A 175 10.05 5.77 2.74
C PHE A 175 9.23 6.45 3.82
N HIS A 176 9.82 7.42 4.52
CA HIS A 176 9.09 8.15 5.55
C HIS A 176 9.55 9.60 5.63
N GLY A 177 8.57 10.52 5.64
CA GLY A 177 8.79 11.95 5.75
C GLY A 177 9.02 12.38 7.20
N THR A 178 10.00 13.27 7.44
CA THR A 178 10.32 13.75 8.80
C THR A 178 9.23 14.62 9.40
N GLU A 179 8.41 15.28 8.57
CA GLU A 179 7.30 16.15 9.00
C GLU A 179 5.93 15.46 8.95
N ASP A 180 5.92 14.12 8.85
CA ASP A 180 4.68 13.35 8.86
C ASP A 180 4.00 13.41 10.24
N ARG A 181 2.85 14.10 10.31
CA ARG A 181 2.04 14.26 11.53
C ARG A 181 0.87 13.27 11.58
N LYS A 182 0.52 12.62 10.45
CA LYS A 182 -0.53 11.57 10.43
C LYS A 182 0.01 10.23 10.91
N VAL A 183 1.17 9.83 10.38
CA VAL A 183 1.93 8.68 10.88
C VAL A 183 3.31 9.20 11.31
N PRO A 184 3.53 9.49 12.59
CA PRO A 184 4.78 10.09 13.06
C PRO A 184 6.01 9.32 12.63
N TYR A 185 7.01 10.03 12.12
CA TYR A 185 8.25 9.50 11.58
C TYR A 185 8.87 8.40 12.47
N PHE A 186 8.93 8.64 13.80
CA PHE A 186 9.51 7.69 14.75
C PHE A 186 8.83 6.30 14.76
N LEU A 187 7.55 6.19 14.33
CA LEU A 187 6.86 4.90 14.23
C LEU A 187 7.38 4.08 13.05
N GLY A 188 7.68 4.74 11.93
CA GLY A 188 8.33 4.09 10.80
C GLY A 188 9.80 3.80 11.08
N GLU A 189 10.51 4.73 11.72
CA GLU A 189 11.94 4.58 12.06
C GLU A 189 12.22 3.35 12.93
N ARG A 190 11.29 2.92 13.77
CA ARG A 190 11.39 1.67 14.55
C ARG A 190 11.52 0.40 13.70
N LEU A 191 11.21 0.49 12.40
CA LEU A 191 11.36 -0.62 11.46
C LEU A 191 12.77 -0.69 10.86
N LYS A 192 13.60 0.33 11.09
CA LYS A 192 14.98 0.38 10.61
C LYS A 192 15.82 -0.73 11.23
N GLY A 193 16.55 -1.48 10.40
CA GLY A 193 17.43 -2.54 10.86
C GLY A 193 16.74 -3.82 11.36
N ILE A 194 15.42 -3.94 11.21
CA ILE A 194 14.67 -5.10 11.69
C ILE A 194 15.02 -6.40 10.92
N ASN A 195 15.45 -6.25 9.67
CA ASN A 195 15.88 -7.34 8.79
C ASN A 195 16.89 -6.79 7.78
N PRO A 196 17.97 -7.55 7.41
CA PRO A 196 18.96 -7.07 6.44
C PRO A 196 18.41 -6.72 5.05
N LEU A 197 17.24 -7.24 4.67
CA LEU A 197 16.57 -6.93 3.42
C LEU A 197 15.74 -5.64 3.47
N VAL A 198 15.68 -4.97 4.63
CA VAL A 198 14.91 -3.73 4.82
C VAL A 198 15.83 -2.52 4.77
N GLU A 199 15.68 -1.72 3.74
CA GLU A 199 16.34 -0.41 3.58
C GLU A 199 15.36 0.70 3.95
N PHE A 200 15.80 1.63 4.80
CA PHE A 200 14.98 2.75 5.27
C PHE A 200 15.47 4.07 4.70
N HIS A 201 14.59 4.77 3.99
CA HIS A 201 14.84 6.06 3.33
C HIS A 201 14.11 7.18 4.08
N THR A 202 14.89 8.04 4.73
CA THR A 202 14.37 9.28 5.34
C THR A 202 14.17 10.31 4.26
N VAL A 203 12.95 10.84 4.13
CA VAL A 203 12.65 11.95 3.24
C VAL A 203 12.53 13.23 4.08
N LEU A 204 13.56 14.06 4.05
CA LEU A 204 13.62 15.28 4.84
C LEU A 204 12.51 16.24 4.43
N ASP A 205 11.93 16.93 5.40
CA ASP A 205 10.89 17.96 5.26
C ASP A 205 9.58 17.49 4.58
N ALA A 206 9.49 16.19 4.23
CA ALA A 206 8.28 15.64 3.65
C ALA A 206 7.20 15.39 4.72
N THR A 207 5.97 15.72 4.35
CA THR A 207 4.76 15.43 5.12
C THR A 207 4.16 14.08 4.72
N HIS A 208 2.98 13.74 5.26
CA HIS A 208 2.27 12.50 4.92
C HIS A 208 1.84 12.41 3.45
N SER A 209 1.59 13.54 2.80
CA SER A 209 0.88 13.57 1.51
C SER A 209 1.70 14.13 0.34
N ASP A 210 2.90 14.66 0.59
CA ASP A 210 3.72 15.32 -0.43
C ASP A 210 5.05 14.60 -0.74
N MET A 211 5.29 13.46 -0.13
CA MET A 211 6.54 12.70 -0.26
C MET A 211 6.88 12.41 -1.73
N GLN A 212 5.88 12.09 -2.55
CA GLN A 212 6.09 11.80 -3.97
C GLN A 212 6.52 13.04 -4.79
N SER A 213 6.32 14.26 -4.28
CA SER A 213 6.80 15.50 -4.91
C SER A 213 8.25 15.79 -4.59
N MET A 214 8.84 15.13 -3.59
CA MET A 214 10.22 15.36 -3.16
C MET A 214 11.22 14.77 -4.14
N GLU A 215 12.21 15.56 -4.54
CA GLU A 215 13.25 15.15 -5.50
C GLU A 215 14.01 13.89 -5.06
N TYR A 216 14.35 13.80 -3.77
CA TYR A 216 15.01 12.61 -3.21
C TYR A 216 14.16 11.34 -3.41
N TYR A 217 12.86 11.41 -3.12
CA TYR A 217 11.95 10.29 -3.30
C TYR A 217 11.87 9.88 -4.77
N GLN A 218 11.66 10.84 -5.67
CA GLN A 218 11.54 10.59 -7.11
C GLN A 218 12.79 9.92 -7.68
N ARG A 219 13.97 10.43 -7.32
CA ARG A 219 15.23 9.84 -7.74
C ARG A 219 15.40 8.42 -7.22
N LYS A 220 15.16 8.20 -5.91
CA LYS A 220 15.27 6.87 -5.30
C LYS A 220 14.28 5.89 -5.88
N MET A 221 13.03 6.31 -6.08
CA MET A 221 12.02 5.45 -6.68
C MET A 221 12.40 5.04 -8.11
N LYS A 222 12.93 5.98 -8.90
CA LYS A 222 13.45 5.67 -10.24
C LYS A 222 14.59 4.65 -10.18
N GLU A 223 15.60 4.84 -9.32
CA GLU A 223 16.69 3.88 -9.11
C GLU A 223 16.17 2.47 -8.72
N LEU A 224 15.09 2.38 -7.95
CA LEU A 224 14.51 1.11 -7.50
C LEU A 224 13.68 0.41 -8.58
N LEU A 225 13.15 1.15 -9.53
CA LEU A 225 12.25 0.65 -10.57
C LEU A 225 12.96 0.43 -11.93
N ASP A 226 14.18 0.92 -12.09
CA ASP A 226 15.05 0.61 -13.23
C ASP A 226 15.60 -0.82 -13.11
#